data_2f723d23cdeeea132cec770ae565949c
#
_entry.id   2f723d23cdeeea132cec770ae565949c
#
_cell.length_a   1.000
_cell.length_b   1.000
_cell.length_c   1.000
_cell.angle_alpha   90.00
_cell.angle_beta   90.00
_cell.angle_gamma   90.00
#
_symmetry.space_group_name_H-M   'P 1'
#
loop_
_entity.id
_entity.type
_entity.pdbx_description
1 polymer ?
#
loop_
_entity_poly.entity_id
_entity_poly.type
_entity_poly.pdbx_seq_one_letter_code
_entity_poly.pdbx_strand_id
1 'polypeptide(L)'
;MKYFFLALSVTLIFISCSGSESDDSSILSDNLSSQDSSNNEDSSSVNDNQSEVNDSSTNQTQGNQTENSGTNEAQGNQPENSGTNESQGNQSENSEPEEGLNKGGSSTPSKCSTFIGNGPDFEWIKSVEGSQEEAHAHFVFTTNDNGYIQVGETGFLDNNTAKILVAKTNSQGDLIWKKEFGDQGHNLGNSVIEVSDGYIVTGALNKNSTVIKLDKSNGDQKWLKTYDNGGNDAIEHIVETPDGLVAVGYINAVDENNTFYTEGTGYITLIDSEGNKTSGKNLDTKMSHGYRVYRVNDNLIISGLTPGAEDYALMKTNLSGDQVWVKTYGGESNDHCFAMDISDDNSIYLSGHTLSGVQNWDSYTMKIDIDGNKLWEKKRGNPRGFNPLYIHDEVWDLKATPDGGCIIVAGTGDEYEYSETCEGSDKSDQWHVYLIKFSADGEIQWDKTYYPEGGDWAGEAIDLTSDGGAIVAVDNSVFGYLKIAPF
;
A
#
# COMPACT_ATOMS: atom_id res chain seq x y z
N MET A 1 -19.31 -16.34 -8.22
CA MET A 1 -18.09 -15.75 -8.76
C MET A 1 -17.13 -15.67 -7.61
N LYS A 2 -16.04 -16.39 -7.62
CA LYS A 2 -15.07 -16.35 -6.53
C LYS A 2 -14.20 -15.11 -6.76
N TYR A 3 -14.33 -14.14 -5.90
CA TYR A 3 -13.51 -12.94 -5.90
C TYR A 3 -12.14 -13.33 -5.35
N PHE A 4 -11.12 -13.13 -6.14
CA PHE A 4 -9.73 -13.18 -5.68
C PHE A 4 -9.39 -11.79 -5.13
N PHE A 5 -9.54 -11.59 -3.84
CA PHE A 5 -8.69 -10.63 -3.17
C PHE A 5 -7.26 -11.16 -3.26
N LEU A 6 -6.34 -10.33 -3.66
CA LEU A 6 -4.93 -10.67 -3.65
C LEU A 6 -4.47 -10.75 -2.19
N ALA A 7 -4.86 -11.85 -1.52
CA ALA A 7 -4.22 -12.22 -0.28
C ALA A 7 -2.82 -12.68 -0.62
N LEU A 8 -1.85 -11.85 -0.33
CA LEU A 8 -0.45 -12.20 -0.40
C LEU A 8 -0.16 -13.26 0.67
N SER A 9 -0.31 -14.53 0.30
CA SER A 9 0.15 -15.61 1.15
C SER A 9 1.68 -15.57 1.22
N VAL A 10 2.20 -14.97 2.29
CA VAL A 10 3.59 -15.15 2.68
C VAL A 10 3.75 -16.61 3.11
N THR A 11 4.22 -17.45 2.19
CA THR A 11 4.64 -18.81 2.52
C THR A 11 5.90 -18.72 3.36
N LEU A 12 5.74 -18.75 4.66
CA LEU A 12 6.83 -18.93 5.63
C LEU A 12 7.47 -20.28 5.40
N ILE A 13 8.58 -20.32 4.69
CA ILE A 13 9.45 -21.48 4.64
C ILE A 13 10.22 -21.52 5.95
N PHE A 14 9.75 -22.30 6.92
CA PHE A 14 10.54 -22.68 8.07
C PHE A 14 11.69 -23.58 7.63
N ILE A 15 12.88 -23.04 7.50
CA ILE A 15 14.10 -23.83 7.45
C ILE A 15 14.46 -24.17 8.90
N SER A 16 14.09 -25.34 9.35
CA SER A 16 14.60 -25.90 10.59
C SER A 16 16.06 -26.32 10.38
N CYS A 17 16.98 -25.56 10.91
CA CYS A 17 18.37 -26.01 11.09
C CYS A 17 18.42 -26.94 12.31
N SER A 18 18.47 -28.25 12.06
CA SER A 18 18.89 -29.22 13.08
C SER A 18 20.40 -29.15 13.21
N GLY A 19 20.88 -28.70 14.36
CA GLY A 19 22.27 -28.76 14.73
C GLY A 19 22.74 -30.18 14.98
N SER A 20 23.93 -30.51 14.54
CA SER A 20 24.74 -31.59 15.08
C SER A 20 26.08 -31.03 15.52
N GLU A 21 26.30 -31.13 16.83
CA GLU A 21 27.60 -30.91 17.47
C GLU A 21 28.64 -31.88 16.95
N SER A 22 29.86 -31.44 16.76
CA SER A 22 31.09 -32.22 17.06
C SER A 22 32.23 -31.29 17.35
N ASP A 23 32.76 -31.46 18.57
CA ASP A 23 34.04 -30.96 19.08
C ASP A 23 35.21 -31.26 18.13
N ASP A 24 36.17 -30.41 18.00
CA ASP A 24 37.48 -30.62 18.57
C ASP A 24 38.45 -29.44 18.35
N SER A 25 39.29 -29.32 19.32
CA SER A 25 40.29 -28.42 19.73
C SER A 25 41.47 -28.19 18.77
N SER A 26 42.09 -27.05 18.92
CA SER A 26 43.49 -26.79 19.23
C SER A 26 44.27 -25.85 18.28
N ILE A 27 44.74 -24.82 18.87
CA ILE A 27 46.13 -24.34 19.15
C ILE A 27 46.80 -23.42 18.08
N LEU A 28 47.09 -22.20 18.59
CA LEU A 28 48.31 -21.35 18.45
C LEU A 28 48.73 -20.93 17.02
N SER A 29 49.18 -19.80 16.78
CA SER A 29 49.84 -18.66 17.40
C SER A 29 50.50 -17.79 16.30
N ASP A 30 50.54 -16.54 16.61
CA ASP A 30 51.63 -15.60 16.39
C ASP A 30 51.98 -15.00 15.03
N ASN A 31 51.87 -13.73 15.04
CA ASN A 31 52.92 -12.71 14.87
C ASN A 31 53.10 -11.97 13.54
N LEU A 32 52.91 -10.70 13.70
CA LEU A 32 53.84 -9.55 13.49
C LEU A 32 54.18 -9.07 12.09
N SER A 33 53.82 -7.83 11.97
CA SER A 33 54.68 -6.67 11.62
C SER A 33 54.82 -6.29 10.16
N SER A 34 54.35 -5.12 9.92
CA SER A 34 55.05 -3.82 9.78
C SER A 34 55.52 -3.42 8.40
N GLN A 35 55.15 -2.21 8.12
CA GLN A 35 55.90 -1.16 7.40
C GLN A 35 56.17 -1.35 5.91
N ASP A 36 56.18 -0.39 5.12
CA ASP A 36 56.11 1.07 5.11
C ASP A 36 56.40 1.54 3.68
N SER A 37 55.95 2.74 3.41
CA SER A 37 56.53 3.76 2.55
C SER A 37 56.53 3.64 1.02
N SER A 38 55.86 4.55 0.46
CA SER A 38 56.27 5.86 -0.11
C SER A 38 56.54 5.90 -1.61
N ASN A 39 55.92 6.90 -2.15
CA ASN A 39 56.38 7.93 -3.11
C ASN A 39 56.36 7.67 -4.61
N ASN A 40 55.66 8.57 -5.18
CA ASN A 40 56.01 9.70 -6.07
C ASN A 40 55.86 9.55 -7.58
N GLU A 41 55.10 10.50 -8.07
CA GLU A 41 55.38 11.44 -9.20
C GLU A 41 55.59 10.81 -10.58
N ASP A 42 55.14 11.30 -11.63
CA ASP A 42 54.76 12.61 -12.14
C ASP A 42 54.48 12.50 -13.63
N SER A 43 53.68 13.43 -14.10
CA SER A 43 53.75 14.18 -15.36
C SER A 43 53.28 13.63 -16.69
N SER A 44 52.31 14.36 -17.18
CA SER A 44 52.27 15.09 -18.48
C SER A 44 52.23 14.24 -19.75
N SER A 45 51.47 14.52 -20.70
CA SER A 45 50.98 15.63 -21.45
C SER A 45 50.40 15.19 -22.78
N VAL A 46 49.28 15.77 -23.13
CA VAL A 46 49.02 16.62 -24.32
C VAL A 46 48.92 15.99 -25.70
N ASN A 47 47.82 16.36 -26.32
CA ASN A 47 47.51 16.66 -27.72
C ASN A 47 47.01 15.51 -28.60
N ASP A 48 45.90 15.77 -29.10
CA ASP A 48 45.30 16.58 -30.17
C ASP A 48 45.07 15.84 -31.49
N ASN A 49 43.94 16.15 -32.04
CA ASN A 49 43.54 16.33 -33.43
C ASN A 49 42.73 15.22 -34.12
N GLN A 50 41.48 15.59 -34.28
CA GLN A 50 40.77 16.01 -35.53
C GLN A 50 40.83 15.03 -36.70
N SER A 51 39.72 14.68 -37.18
CA SER A 51 38.90 15.22 -38.26
C SER A 51 38.34 14.11 -39.16
N GLU A 52 37.13 14.32 -39.44
CA GLU A 52 36.37 14.41 -40.69
C GLU A 52 36.09 13.14 -41.47
N VAL A 53 34.85 12.93 -41.67
CA VAL A 53 33.87 13.28 -42.70
C VAL A 53 33.62 12.23 -43.77
N ASN A 54 32.34 12.06 -44.09
CA ASN A 54 31.69 11.62 -45.33
C ASN A 54 31.63 10.13 -45.60
N ASP A 55 30.64 9.63 -46.20
CA ASP A 55 29.35 10.02 -46.77
C ASP A 55 28.76 8.80 -47.45
N SER A 56 27.47 8.77 -47.54
CA SER A 56 26.60 8.28 -48.60
C SER A 56 26.59 6.83 -49.01
N SER A 57 25.47 6.30 -49.01
CA SER A 57 24.49 6.09 -50.03
C SER A 57 23.98 4.64 -50.16
N THR A 58 22.69 4.58 -50.05
CA THR A 58 21.69 3.92 -50.90
C THR A 58 22.00 2.53 -51.49
N ASN A 59 21.12 1.54 -51.24
CA ASN A 59 20.09 1.15 -52.22
C ASN A 59 19.21 -0.01 -51.78
N GLN A 60 17.97 0.14 -52.08
CA GLN A 60 16.84 -0.73 -52.26
C GLN A 60 17.15 -2.07 -52.94
N THR A 61 16.36 -3.11 -52.63
CA THR A 61 15.36 -3.78 -53.48
C THR A 61 14.80 -4.99 -52.78
N GLN A 62 13.53 -5.01 -52.54
CA GLN A 62 12.39 -5.68 -53.17
C GLN A 62 12.46 -7.20 -53.38
N GLY A 63 11.40 -7.83 -52.91
CA GLY A 63 10.71 -8.90 -53.62
C GLY A 63 10.76 -10.25 -52.87
N ASN A 64 9.75 -10.97 -52.56
CA ASN A 64 8.44 -11.21 -53.11
C ASN A 64 7.81 -12.35 -52.32
N GLN A 65 6.54 -12.30 -52.19
CA GLN A 65 5.50 -13.24 -51.81
C GLN A 65 5.77 -14.72 -52.21
N THR A 66 5.24 -15.65 -51.39
CA THR A 66 4.20 -16.53 -51.88
C THR A 66 3.45 -17.25 -50.74
N GLU A 67 2.16 -17.26 -50.89
CA GLU A 67 1.11 -17.97 -50.18
C GLU A 67 1.31 -19.50 -50.22
N ASN A 68 0.77 -20.21 -49.19
CA ASN A 68 -0.33 -21.16 -49.46
C ASN A 68 -0.89 -21.80 -48.19
N SER A 69 -2.10 -21.57 -47.96
CA SER A 69 -3.28 -22.38 -47.64
C SER A 69 -3.12 -23.82 -47.19
N GLY A 70 -3.90 -24.21 -46.22
CA GLY A 70 -4.27 -25.58 -45.93
C GLY A 70 -5.06 -25.76 -44.63
N THR A 71 -6.36 -25.64 -44.77
CA THR A 71 -7.42 -26.12 -43.89
C THR A 71 -7.26 -27.59 -43.50
N ASN A 72 -7.61 -27.98 -42.27
CA ASN A 72 -8.63 -29.01 -42.03
C ASN A 72 -9.09 -29.11 -40.57
N GLU A 73 -10.39 -29.11 -40.45
CA GLU A 73 -11.20 -29.50 -39.33
C GLU A 73 -11.03 -30.98 -38.97
N ALA A 74 -11.23 -31.34 -37.71
CA ALA A 74 -12.13 -32.45 -37.34
C ALA A 74 -12.36 -32.54 -35.84
N GLN A 75 -13.61 -32.47 -35.53
CA GLN A 75 -14.41 -32.88 -34.37
C GLN A 75 -14.01 -34.21 -33.73
N GLY A 76 -14.35 -34.34 -32.44
CA GLY A 76 -14.81 -35.64 -31.99
C GLY A 76 -14.67 -35.99 -30.50
N ASN A 77 -15.72 -35.75 -29.72
CA ASN A 77 -16.34 -36.63 -28.74
C ASN A 77 -15.67 -36.94 -27.39
N GLN A 78 -16.42 -36.52 -26.36
CA GLN A 78 -16.55 -37.22 -25.07
C GLN A 78 -17.08 -38.65 -25.27
N PRO A 79 -16.89 -39.55 -24.25
CA PRO A 79 -18.04 -39.91 -23.47
C PRO A 79 -17.81 -40.07 -21.96
N GLU A 80 -18.92 -39.87 -21.25
CA GLU A 80 -19.22 -40.21 -19.88
C GLU A 80 -19.08 -41.74 -19.63
N ASN A 81 -18.76 -42.18 -18.42
CA ASN A 81 -19.69 -42.90 -17.57
C ASN A 81 -19.04 -43.48 -16.29
N SER A 82 -19.68 -43.18 -15.17
CA SER A 82 -20.12 -44.01 -14.03
C SER A 82 -19.37 -45.28 -13.64
N GLY A 83 -19.22 -45.47 -12.32
CA GLY A 83 -19.13 -46.78 -11.73
C GLY A 83 -18.62 -46.79 -10.29
N THR A 84 -19.56 -46.82 -9.38
CA THR A 84 -19.51 -47.27 -7.99
C THR A 84 -18.70 -48.55 -7.74
N ASN A 85 -17.97 -48.72 -6.63
CA ASN A 85 -18.30 -49.67 -5.59
C ASN A 85 -17.31 -49.71 -4.42
N GLU A 86 -17.89 -49.94 -3.27
CA GLU A 86 -17.35 -50.21 -1.94
C GLU A 86 -16.43 -51.42 -1.90
N SER A 87 -15.51 -51.46 -0.91
CA SER A 87 -15.49 -52.45 0.18
C SER A 87 -14.26 -52.29 1.10
N GLN A 88 -14.56 -52.12 2.36
CA GLN A 88 -14.12 -52.76 3.62
C GLN A 88 -12.78 -53.49 3.68
N GLY A 89 -12.03 -53.18 4.78
CA GLY A 89 -11.39 -54.23 5.53
C GLY A 89 -10.07 -53.93 6.24
N ASN A 90 -10.15 -53.67 7.54
CA ASN A 90 -9.40 -54.21 8.67
C ASN A 90 -8.00 -53.73 9.06
N GLN A 91 -8.03 -53.06 10.22
CA GLN A 91 -7.26 -53.19 11.48
C GLN A 91 -5.83 -53.73 11.47
N SER A 92 -4.91 -52.93 12.09
CA SER A 92 -4.21 -53.37 13.29
C SER A 92 -3.57 -52.20 14.05
N GLU A 93 -3.79 -52.24 15.34
CA GLU A 93 -3.35 -51.40 16.43
C GLU A 93 -1.83 -51.30 16.56
N ASN A 94 -1.32 -50.13 17.00
CA ASN A 94 -0.46 -50.07 18.18
C ASN A 94 -0.42 -48.66 18.80
N SER A 95 -0.79 -48.60 20.03
CA SER A 95 -0.74 -47.60 21.10
C SER A 95 0.68 -47.13 21.42
N GLU A 96 0.96 -45.98 21.94
CA GLU A 96 0.54 -44.91 22.87
C GLU A 96 1.73 -43.94 23.11
N PRO A 97 1.70 -42.84 23.88
CA PRO A 97 0.58 -42.30 24.67
C PRO A 97 0.27 -40.80 24.39
N GLU A 98 -0.98 -40.51 24.58
CA GLU A 98 -1.55 -39.15 24.68
C GLU A 98 -1.19 -38.50 26.02
N GLU A 99 -0.68 -37.27 25.99
CA GLU A 99 -0.82 -36.34 27.11
C GLU A 99 -2.06 -35.47 26.90
N GLY A 100 -2.90 -35.51 27.90
CA GLY A 100 -4.26 -35.06 27.87
C GLY A 100 -4.49 -33.58 27.66
N LEU A 101 -5.24 -33.26 26.66
CA LEU A 101 -6.02 -32.04 26.59
C LEU A 101 -7.44 -32.32 27.02
N ASN A 102 -7.81 -31.70 28.12
CA ASN A 102 -9.12 -31.76 28.78
C ASN A 102 -10.25 -31.46 27.77
N LYS A 103 -10.98 -32.49 27.38
CA LYS A 103 -12.29 -32.33 26.73
C LYS A 103 -13.31 -32.00 27.80
N GLY A 104 -13.54 -30.74 28.05
CA GLY A 104 -14.63 -30.22 28.83
C GLY A 104 -15.64 -29.49 27.96
N GLY A 105 -16.85 -30.04 27.90
CA GLY A 105 -18.07 -29.31 27.59
C GLY A 105 -18.38 -29.19 26.08
N SER A 106 -19.42 -29.87 25.65
CA SER A 106 -20.25 -29.51 24.49
C SER A 106 -20.79 -28.10 24.71
N SER A 107 -20.04 -27.09 24.30
CA SER A 107 -20.58 -25.75 24.10
C SER A 107 -21.08 -25.69 22.65
N THR A 108 -22.36 -25.44 22.47
CA THR A 108 -22.93 -24.90 21.23
C THR A 108 -21.94 -23.89 20.64
N PRO A 109 -21.63 -23.94 19.32
CA PRO A 109 -20.75 -22.92 18.72
C PRO A 109 -21.23 -21.54 19.13
N SER A 110 -20.35 -20.73 19.68
CA SER A 110 -20.71 -19.37 20.01
C SER A 110 -21.05 -18.66 18.71
N LYS A 111 -22.21 -18.01 18.68
CA LYS A 111 -22.61 -17.17 17.56
C LYS A 111 -21.47 -16.18 17.26
N CYS A 112 -21.13 -15.98 16.00
CA CYS A 112 -20.13 -14.98 15.61
C CYS A 112 -20.47 -13.61 16.17
N SER A 113 -19.46 -12.90 16.62
CA SER A 113 -19.60 -11.50 16.99
C SER A 113 -19.77 -10.64 15.73
N THR A 114 -20.81 -9.84 15.70
CA THR A 114 -21.05 -8.85 14.63
C THR A 114 -20.46 -7.49 14.93
N PHE A 115 -19.70 -7.32 15.97
CA PHE A 115 -19.18 -6.09 16.54
C PHE A 115 -19.45 -4.83 15.68
N ILE A 116 -20.44 -4.05 16.08
CA ILE A 116 -20.80 -2.81 15.37
C ILE A 116 -20.07 -1.61 15.98
N GLY A 117 -19.85 -1.62 17.31
CA GLY A 117 -19.25 -0.48 18.03
C GLY A 117 -20.21 0.66 18.30
N ASN A 118 -19.69 1.81 18.70
CA ASN A 118 -20.47 2.95 19.20
C ASN A 118 -20.14 4.31 18.54
N GLY A 119 -19.47 4.30 17.40
CA GLY A 119 -19.16 5.51 16.61
C GLY A 119 -20.40 6.13 15.94
N PRO A 120 -20.24 7.25 15.23
CA PRO A 120 -21.29 7.92 14.47
C PRO A 120 -21.87 7.00 13.38
N ASP A 121 -23.10 7.30 12.95
CA ASP A 121 -23.67 6.62 11.79
C ASP A 121 -23.10 7.18 10.48
N PHE A 122 -23.19 6.44 9.39
CA PHE A 122 -22.97 7.00 8.08
C PHE A 122 -24.21 7.73 7.57
N GLU A 123 -24.02 8.81 6.81
CA GLU A 123 -25.11 9.58 6.23
C GLU A 123 -25.57 9.03 4.90
N TRP A 124 -24.60 8.67 4.06
CA TRP A 124 -24.85 8.08 2.76
C TRP A 124 -23.63 7.31 2.26
N ILE A 125 -23.89 6.44 1.28
CA ILE A 125 -22.90 5.71 0.54
C ILE A 125 -23.16 5.86 -0.95
N LYS A 126 -22.14 6.08 -1.75
CA LYS A 126 -22.20 6.19 -3.21
C LYS A 126 -21.00 5.55 -3.85
N SER A 127 -21.11 5.21 -5.13
CA SER A 127 -20.06 4.57 -5.89
C SER A 127 -19.89 5.18 -7.27
N VAL A 128 -18.69 5.10 -7.81
CA VAL A 128 -18.36 5.50 -9.17
C VAL A 128 -17.65 4.32 -9.84
N GLU A 129 -18.25 3.85 -10.94
CA GLU A 129 -17.68 2.77 -11.75
C GLU A 129 -16.54 3.30 -12.63
N GLY A 130 -15.49 2.50 -12.84
CA GLY A 130 -14.49 2.70 -13.88
C GLY A 130 -14.96 2.21 -15.26
N SER A 131 -14.04 2.17 -16.22
CA SER A 131 -14.30 1.60 -17.55
C SER A 131 -13.99 0.10 -17.65
N GLN A 132 -13.38 -0.46 -16.63
CA GLN A 132 -13.04 -1.87 -16.51
C GLN A 132 -13.98 -2.57 -15.52
N GLU A 133 -13.82 -3.87 -15.34
CA GLU A 133 -14.71 -4.68 -14.49
C GLU A 133 -14.64 -4.31 -13.01
N GLU A 134 -13.48 -3.84 -12.56
CA GLU A 134 -13.24 -3.44 -11.17
C GLU A 134 -12.59 -2.06 -11.08
N ALA A 135 -12.71 -1.46 -9.91
CA ALA A 135 -12.00 -0.25 -9.55
C ALA A 135 -11.63 -0.29 -8.07
N HIS A 136 -10.39 0.08 -7.76
CA HIS A 136 -9.81 0.10 -6.42
C HIS A 136 -9.45 1.53 -6.03
N ALA A 137 -9.90 1.95 -4.86
CA ALA A 137 -9.67 3.28 -4.33
C ALA A 137 -8.47 3.28 -3.40
N HIS A 138 -7.54 4.22 -3.58
CA HIS A 138 -6.35 4.34 -2.74
C HIS A 138 -6.31 5.61 -1.92
N PHE A 139 -6.97 6.67 -2.38
CA PHE A 139 -6.91 7.96 -1.70
C PHE A 139 -8.15 8.80 -1.94
N VAL A 140 -8.61 9.50 -0.90
CA VAL A 140 -9.70 10.47 -0.96
C VAL A 140 -9.26 11.80 -0.34
N PHE A 141 -9.69 12.91 -0.93
CA PHE A 141 -9.38 14.26 -0.47
C PHE A 141 -10.62 15.15 -0.53
N THR A 142 -10.88 15.89 0.55
CA THR A 142 -11.93 16.90 0.65
C THR A 142 -11.45 18.18 -0.03
N THR A 143 -12.15 18.63 -1.04
CA THR A 143 -11.76 19.78 -1.85
C THR A 143 -12.33 21.10 -1.30
N ASN A 144 -11.70 22.22 -1.65
CA ASN A 144 -12.09 23.57 -1.17
C ASN A 144 -13.53 23.95 -1.52
N ASP A 145 -14.18 23.29 -2.48
CA ASP A 145 -15.59 23.46 -2.83
C ASP A 145 -16.53 22.56 -1.99
N ASN A 146 -15.98 21.92 -0.95
CA ASN A 146 -16.64 20.93 -0.09
C ASN A 146 -17.11 19.66 -0.84
N GLY A 147 -16.60 19.40 -2.03
CA GLY A 147 -16.77 18.13 -2.71
C GLY A 147 -15.62 17.18 -2.37
N TYR A 148 -15.53 16.05 -3.07
CA TYR A 148 -14.52 15.03 -2.84
C TYR A 148 -13.84 14.65 -4.13
N ILE A 149 -12.54 14.40 -4.09
CA ILE A 149 -11.80 13.80 -5.19
C ILE A 149 -11.16 12.50 -4.71
N GLN A 150 -11.26 11.45 -5.49
CA GLN A 150 -10.74 10.13 -5.20
C GLN A 150 -9.88 9.64 -6.35
N VAL A 151 -8.82 8.93 -6.01
CA VAL A 151 -7.87 8.36 -6.97
C VAL A 151 -7.57 6.91 -6.62
N GLY A 152 -7.26 6.13 -7.64
CA GLY A 152 -6.87 4.74 -7.62
C GLY A 152 -6.78 4.21 -9.05
N GLU A 153 -7.24 3.00 -9.31
CA GLU A 153 -7.27 2.45 -10.66
C GLU A 153 -8.60 1.75 -10.98
N THR A 154 -8.81 1.50 -12.27
CA THR A 154 -9.84 0.61 -12.79
C THR A 154 -9.19 -0.48 -13.61
N GLY A 155 -9.59 -1.74 -13.39
CA GLY A 155 -8.94 -2.94 -13.91
C GLY A 155 -7.93 -3.51 -12.90
N PHE A 156 -7.15 -4.49 -13.33
CA PHE A 156 -6.27 -5.27 -12.46
C PHE A 156 -4.81 -4.99 -12.78
N LEU A 157 -4.02 -4.73 -11.74
CA LEU A 157 -2.57 -4.55 -11.84
C LEU A 157 -1.87 -5.83 -12.31
N ASP A 158 -2.24 -6.97 -11.75
CA ASP A 158 -1.61 -8.28 -12.01
C ASP A 158 -1.69 -8.74 -13.46
N ASN A 159 -2.79 -8.46 -14.12
CA ASN A 159 -2.98 -8.83 -15.52
C ASN A 159 -2.71 -7.67 -16.50
N ASN A 160 -2.17 -6.55 -15.99
CA ASN A 160 -1.83 -5.36 -16.77
C ASN A 160 -3.03 -4.77 -17.54
N THR A 161 -4.21 -4.76 -16.92
CA THR A 161 -5.41 -4.10 -17.49
C THR A 161 -5.75 -2.78 -16.80
N ALA A 162 -5.04 -2.42 -15.73
CA ALA A 162 -5.31 -1.25 -14.94
C ALA A 162 -5.08 0.07 -15.69
N LYS A 163 -5.88 1.08 -15.33
CA LYS A 163 -5.72 2.49 -15.70
C LYS A 163 -5.91 3.33 -14.45
N ILE A 164 -5.19 4.43 -14.31
CA ILE A 164 -5.46 5.38 -13.23
C ILE A 164 -6.89 5.91 -13.39
N LEU A 165 -7.69 5.82 -12.33
CA LEU A 165 -9.04 6.41 -12.26
C LEU A 165 -9.01 7.57 -11.28
N VAL A 166 -9.59 8.71 -11.70
CA VAL A 166 -9.81 9.88 -10.86
C VAL A 166 -11.27 10.29 -10.97
N ALA A 167 -11.94 10.44 -9.82
CA ALA A 167 -13.34 10.85 -9.77
C ALA A 167 -13.54 12.04 -8.83
N LYS A 168 -14.20 13.09 -9.30
CA LYS A 168 -14.59 14.28 -8.53
C LYS A 168 -16.09 14.30 -8.33
N THR A 169 -16.51 14.46 -7.08
CA THR A 169 -17.92 14.57 -6.69
C THR A 169 -18.21 15.91 -6.01
N ASN A 170 -19.49 16.26 -5.88
CA ASN A 170 -19.93 17.35 -5.01
C ASN A 170 -20.00 16.88 -3.55
N SER A 171 -20.42 17.77 -2.63
CA SER A 171 -20.56 17.48 -1.19
C SER A 171 -21.63 16.44 -0.87
N GLN A 172 -22.56 16.16 -1.79
CA GLN A 172 -23.56 15.12 -1.69
C GLN A 172 -23.08 13.77 -2.28
N GLY A 173 -21.83 13.71 -2.77
CA GLY A 173 -21.29 12.52 -3.43
C GLY A 173 -21.76 12.31 -4.88
N ASP A 174 -22.45 13.29 -5.49
CA ASP A 174 -22.86 13.17 -6.90
C ASP A 174 -21.66 13.44 -7.80
N LEU A 175 -21.46 12.57 -8.79
CA LEU A 175 -20.35 12.67 -9.73
C LEU A 175 -20.42 13.98 -10.52
N ILE A 176 -19.33 14.75 -10.51
CA ILE A 176 -19.13 15.93 -11.35
C ILE A 176 -18.40 15.54 -12.63
N TRP A 177 -17.25 14.87 -12.48
CA TRP A 177 -16.49 14.32 -13.58
C TRP A 177 -15.65 13.12 -13.12
N LYS A 178 -15.31 12.24 -14.07
CA LYS A 178 -14.28 11.21 -13.89
C LYS A 178 -13.33 11.18 -15.07
N LYS A 179 -12.10 10.79 -14.85
CA LYS A 179 -11.05 10.66 -15.87
C LYS A 179 -10.24 9.40 -15.64
N GLU A 180 -9.81 8.82 -16.76
CA GLU A 180 -8.90 7.69 -16.77
C GLU A 180 -7.63 8.06 -17.51
N PHE A 181 -6.47 7.60 -17.02
CA PHE A 181 -5.17 7.90 -17.59
C PHE A 181 -4.37 6.62 -17.81
N GLY A 182 -3.58 6.64 -18.90
CA GLY A 182 -2.84 5.49 -19.38
C GLY A 182 -3.68 4.59 -20.29
N ASP A 183 -2.99 3.81 -21.12
CA ASP A 183 -3.56 2.64 -21.77
C ASP A 183 -3.65 1.51 -20.74
N GLN A 184 -4.29 0.39 -21.10
CA GLN A 184 -4.25 -0.78 -20.23
C GLN A 184 -2.79 -1.19 -19.94
N GLY A 185 -2.46 -1.39 -18.68
CA GLY A 185 -1.11 -1.67 -18.22
C GLY A 185 -1.03 -1.81 -16.71
N HIS A 186 0.17 -1.75 -16.17
CA HIS A 186 0.40 -1.62 -14.73
C HIS A 186 0.37 -0.12 -14.37
N ASN A 187 -0.83 0.40 -14.12
CA ASN A 187 -1.08 1.81 -13.86
C ASN A 187 -1.81 1.96 -12.53
N LEU A 188 -1.28 2.79 -11.66
CA LEU A 188 -1.67 2.92 -10.26
C LEU A 188 -1.80 4.39 -9.90
N GLY A 189 -2.91 4.78 -9.27
CA GLY A 189 -3.11 6.13 -8.73
C GLY A 189 -3.04 6.11 -7.21
N ASN A 190 -2.07 6.79 -6.60
CA ASN A 190 -1.76 6.67 -5.18
C ASN A 190 -2.24 7.85 -4.33
N SER A 191 -2.17 9.07 -4.83
CA SER A 191 -2.64 10.23 -4.05
C SER A 191 -3.06 11.39 -4.94
N VAL A 192 -3.78 12.34 -4.34
CA VAL A 192 -4.21 13.57 -4.97
C VAL A 192 -4.17 14.71 -3.97
N ILE A 193 -3.68 15.88 -4.41
CA ILE A 193 -3.76 17.12 -3.64
C ILE A 193 -4.42 18.22 -4.47
N GLU A 194 -5.04 19.19 -3.80
CA GLU A 194 -5.55 20.39 -4.44
C GLU A 194 -4.53 21.52 -4.36
N VAL A 195 -4.15 22.08 -5.51
CA VAL A 195 -3.32 23.27 -5.61
C VAL A 195 -4.14 24.46 -6.12
N SER A 196 -3.57 25.66 -6.12
CA SER A 196 -4.31 26.89 -6.45
C SER A 196 -5.07 26.82 -7.78
N ASP A 197 -4.49 26.20 -8.80
CA ASP A 197 -4.97 26.17 -10.19
C ASP A 197 -5.31 24.77 -10.71
N GLY A 198 -5.40 23.76 -9.87
CA GLY A 198 -5.67 22.39 -10.33
C GLY A 198 -5.70 21.34 -9.21
N TYR A 199 -5.70 20.09 -9.62
CA TYR A 199 -5.40 18.94 -8.79
C TYR A 199 -4.09 18.31 -9.29
N ILE A 200 -3.27 17.82 -8.37
CA ILE A 200 -2.06 17.05 -8.67
C ILE A 200 -2.32 15.61 -8.23
N VAL A 201 -2.28 14.71 -9.18
CA VAL A 201 -2.44 13.26 -8.98
C VAL A 201 -1.08 12.59 -9.11
N THR A 202 -0.79 11.64 -8.25
CA THR A 202 0.46 10.86 -8.29
C THR A 202 0.20 9.36 -8.42
N GLY A 203 1.22 8.63 -8.81
CA GLY A 203 1.16 7.19 -8.94
C GLY A 203 2.23 6.63 -9.88
N ALA A 204 1.83 5.64 -10.65
CA ALA A 204 2.67 5.04 -11.69
C ALA A 204 1.90 4.86 -13.01
N LEU A 205 2.57 5.08 -14.12
CA LEU A 205 2.12 4.67 -15.46
C LEU A 205 3.14 3.72 -16.07
N ASN A 206 2.71 2.49 -16.36
CA ASN A 206 3.57 1.43 -16.86
C ASN A 206 4.83 1.25 -16.00
N LYS A 207 4.63 1.23 -14.67
CA LYS A 207 5.69 1.05 -13.67
C LYS A 207 6.69 2.23 -13.59
N ASN A 208 6.35 3.40 -14.13
CA ASN A 208 7.15 4.62 -14.00
C ASN A 208 6.46 5.65 -13.12
N SER A 209 7.18 6.24 -12.21
CA SER A 209 6.72 7.34 -11.36
C SER A 209 6.00 8.40 -12.18
N THR A 210 4.78 8.79 -11.78
CA THR A 210 3.94 9.67 -12.58
C THR A 210 3.31 10.77 -11.74
N VAL A 211 3.23 11.98 -12.34
CA VAL A 211 2.48 13.12 -11.81
C VAL A 211 1.61 13.69 -12.91
N ILE A 212 0.34 13.94 -12.59
CA ILE A 212 -0.65 14.48 -13.53
C ILE A 212 -1.27 15.73 -12.92
N LYS A 213 -1.29 16.83 -13.66
CA LYS A 213 -2.03 18.02 -13.27
C LYS A 213 -3.35 18.12 -14.04
N LEU A 214 -4.44 18.30 -13.28
CA LEU A 214 -5.80 18.33 -13.81
C LEU A 214 -6.43 19.70 -13.59
N ASP A 215 -7.33 20.10 -14.48
CA ASP A 215 -8.19 21.25 -14.30
C ASP A 215 -9.30 20.96 -13.29
N LYS A 216 -9.57 21.89 -12.36
CA LYS A 216 -10.56 21.71 -11.29
C LYS A 216 -11.98 21.53 -11.81
N SER A 217 -12.33 22.21 -12.87
CA SER A 217 -13.71 22.31 -13.33
C SER A 217 -14.21 21.08 -14.07
N ASN A 218 -13.32 20.40 -14.79
CA ASN A 218 -13.70 19.33 -15.71
C ASN A 218 -12.76 18.12 -15.72
N GLY A 219 -11.67 18.18 -14.92
CA GLY A 219 -10.67 17.11 -14.85
C GLY A 219 -9.78 16.97 -16.09
N ASP A 220 -9.81 17.94 -17.01
CA ASP A 220 -8.95 17.86 -18.19
C ASP A 220 -7.48 17.95 -17.80
N GLN A 221 -6.65 17.11 -18.44
CA GLN A 221 -5.22 17.07 -18.22
C GLN A 221 -4.57 18.39 -18.66
N LYS A 222 -3.95 19.11 -17.72
CA LYS A 222 -3.09 20.25 -18.03
C LYS A 222 -1.71 19.82 -18.46
N TRP A 223 -1.13 18.87 -17.73
CA TRP A 223 0.08 18.19 -18.10
C TRP A 223 0.17 16.80 -17.40
N LEU A 224 0.97 15.92 -17.97
CA LEU A 224 1.32 14.63 -17.44
C LEU A 224 2.82 14.43 -17.60
N LYS A 225 3.50 13.99 -16.56
CA LYS A 225 4.92 13.68 -16.54
C LYS A 225 5.16 12.31 -15.95
N THR A 226 6.05 11.57 -16.59
CA THR A 226 6.59 10.32 -16.09
C THR A 226 8.08 10.44 -15.87
N TYR A 227 8.57 9.83 -14.80
CA TYR A 227 9.99 9.82 -14.43
C TYR A 227 10.43 8.37 -14.33
N ASP A 228 11.27 7.96 -15.28
CA ASP A 228 11.86 6.63 -15.33
C ASP A 228 13.18 6.67 -14.56
N ASN A 229 13.27 5.94 -13.45
CA ASN A 229 14.50 5.80 -12.67
C ASN A 229 15.07 4.37 -12.80
N GLY A 230 14.50 3.56 -13.70
CA GLY A 230 14.81 2.15 -13.92
C GLY A 230 14.09 1.22 -12.96
N GLY A 231 13.58 0.09 -13.48
CA GLY A 231 12.80 -0.88 -12.69
C GLY A 231 11.35 -0.44 -12.47
N ASN A 232 10.74 -0.87 -11.38
CA ASN A 232 9.41 -0.46 -10.98
C ASN A 232 9.51 0.75 -10.07
N ASP A 233 8.88 1.84 -10.47
CA ASP A 233 8.88 3.11 -9.78
C ASP A 233 7.45 3.60 -9.55
N ALA A 234 7.17 4.17 -8.39
CA ALA A 234 5.93 4.90 -8.14
C ALA A 234 6.15 6.12 -7.25
N ILE A 235 5.27 7.10 -7.36
CA ILE A 235 5.11 8.17 -6.39
C ILE A 235 3.89 7.86 -5.54
N GLU A 236 4.09 7.80 -4.23
CA GLU A 236 3.03 7.52 -3.27
C GLU A 236 2.31 8.79 -2.83
N HIS A 237 3.04 9.84 -2.50
CA HIS A 237 2.45 11.09 -2.01
C HIS A 237 3.26 12.31 -2.46
N ILE A 238 2.59 13.46 -2.47
CA ILE A 238 3.17 14.73 -2.93
C ILE A 238 2.69 15.89 -2.06
N VAL A 239 3.53 16.92 -1.92
CA VAL A 239 3.19 18.13 -1.20
C VAL A 239 3.68 19.37 -1.95
N GLU A 240 2.93 20.48 -1.85
CA GLU A 240 3.33 21.77 -2.40
C GLU A 240 4.34 22.47 -1.46
N THR A 241 5.38 23.05 -2.07
CA THR A 241 6.40 23.83 -1.37
C THR A 241 6.56 25.20 -2.07
N PRO A 242 7.26 26.17 -1.47
CA PRO A 242 7.49 27.46 -2.11
C PRO A 242 8.21 27.38 -3.48
N ASP A 243 9.01 26.33 -3.67
CA ASP A 243 9.85 26.16 -4.87
C ASP A 243 9.24 25.17 -5.89
N GLY A 244 8.03 24.68 -5.66
CA GLY A 244 7.34 23.71 -6.51
C GLY A 244 6.71 22.58 -5.72
N LEU A 245 6.92 21.34 -6.15
CA LEU A 245 6.34 20.15 -5.54
C LEU A 245 7.44 19.20 -5.03
N VAL A 246 7.18 18.51 -3.94
CA VAL A 246 8.04 17.44 -3.44
C VAL A 246 7.22 16.17 -3.33
N ALA A 247 7.68 15.13 -3.99
CA ALA A 247 7.05 13.83 -4.03
C ALA A 247 7.94 12.77 -3.38
N VAL A 248 7.33 11.79 -2.75
CA VAL A 248 7.99 10.60 -2.21
C VAL A 248 7.37 9.33 -2.75
N GLY A 249 8.14 8.27 -2.73
CA GLY A 249 7.73 6.96 -3.21
C GLY A 249 8.91 6.00 -3.17
N TYR A 250 8.99 5.16 -4.17
CA TYR A 250 10.07 4.20 -4.34
C TYR A 250 10.55 4.11 -5.79
N ILE A 251 11.75 3.59 -5.96
CA ILE A 251 12.35 3.26 -7.25
C ILE A 251 12.96 1.86 -7.19
N ASN A 252 13.14 1.24 -8.35
CA ASN A 252 13.80 -0.05 -8.51
C ASN A 252 13.17 -1.18 -7.68
N ALA A 253 11.86 -1.19 -7.51
CA ALA A 253 11.20 -2.31 -6.87
C ALA A 253 11.36 -3.58 -7.72
N VAL A 254 11.71 -4.70 -7.07
CA VAL A 254 12.10 -5.93 -7.75
C VAL A 254 10.95 -6.93 -7.87
N ASP A 255 9.94 -6.84 -7.03
CA ASP A 255 8.76 -7.69 -7.11
C ASP A 255 7.70 -7.03 -7.98
N GLU A 256 7.39 -7.67 -9.10
CA GLU A 256 6.40 -7.16 -10.05
C GLU A 256 4.95 -7.35 -9.58
N ASN A 257 4.73 -8.25 -8.62
CA ASN A 257 3.40 -8.64 -8.17
C ASN A 257 2.99 -8.00 -6.85
N ASN A 258 3.90 -7.33 -6.18
CA ASN A 258 3.63 -6.69 -4.89
C ASN A 258 4.07 -5.23 -4.91
N THR A 259 3.12 -4.34 -5.18
CA THR A 259 3.39 -2.90 -5.25
C THR A 259 3.47 -2.22 -3.89
N PHE A 260 2.97 -2.86 -2.83
CA PHE A 260 2.89 -2.24 -1.50
C PHE A 260 4.05 -2.60 -0.58
N TYR A 261 4.60 -3.80 -0.72
CA TYR A 261 5.64 -4.35 0.17
C TYR A 261 6.93 -4.68 -0.54
N THR A 262 7.10 -4.21 -1.78
CA THR A 262 8.26 -4.57 -2.60
C THR A 262 9.56 -4.05 -2.01
N GLU A 263 10.61 -4.84 -2.14
CA GLU A 263 11.95 -4.36 -1.90
C GLU A 263 12.33 -3.36 -3.00
N GLY A 264 12.27 -2.10 -2.65
CA GLY A 264 12.69 -1.00 -3.48
C GLY A 264 13.68 -0.11 -2.76
N THR A 265 13.88 1.07 -3.30
CA THR A 265 14.64 2.14 -2.68
C THR A 265 13.73 3.33 -2.49
N GLY A 266 13.49 3.73 -1.25
CA GLY A 266 12.73 4.94 -0.96
C GLY A 266 13.34 6.16 -1.66
N TYR A 267 12.51 6.97 -2.30
CA TYR A 267 12.97 8.03 -3.17
C TYR A 267 12.18 9.33 -2.98
N ILE A 268 12.89 10.45 -2.99
CA ILE A 268 12.31 11.79 -2.99
C ILE A 268 12.59 12.46 -4.34
N THR A 269 11.56 13.07 -4.93
CA THR A 269 11.63 13.80 -6.20
C THR A 269 11.21 15.24 -5.99
N LEU A 270 12.04 16.20 -6.43
CA LEU A 270 11.74 17.61 -6.46
C LEU A 270 11.29 17.99 -7.87
N ILE A 271 10.19 18.71 -7.97
CA ILE A 271 9.47 18.98 -9.23
C ILE A 271 9.11 20.46 -9.29
N ASP A 272 9.33 21.11 -10.43
CA ASP A 272 8.93 22.50 -10.65
C ASP A 272 7.40 22.64 -10.92
N SER A 273 6.93 23.87 -11.05
CA SER A 273 5.51 24.17 -11.31
C SER A 273 5.00 23.63 -12.65
N GLU A 274 5.90 23.40 -13.61
CA GLU A 274 5.61 22.84 -14.94
C GLU A 274 5.66 21.31 -14.96
N GLY A 275 5.95 20.68 -13.80
CA GLY A 275 6.04 19.23 -13.67
C GLY A 275 7.40 18.65 -14.11
N ASN A 276 8.45 19.45 -14.25
CA ASN A 276 9.76 18.90 -14.59
C ASN A 276 10.53 18.51 -13.32
N LYS A 277 11.09 17.31 -13.31
CA LYS A 277 11.98 16.86 -12.23
C LYS A 277 13.23 17.75 -12.20
N THR A 278 13.43 18.46 -11.11
CA THR A 278 14.59 19.33 -10.89
C THR A 278 15.70 18.61 -10.13
N SER A 279 15.34 17.67 -9.26
CA SER A 279 16.26 16.85 -8.49
C SER A 279 15.59 15.56 -8.02
N GLY A 280 16.39 14.61 -7.58
CA GLY A 280 15.91 13.40 -6.94
C GLY A 280 17.03 12.72 -6.15
N LYS A 281 16.67 12.10 -5.04
CA LYS A 281 17.61 11.41 -4.14
C LYS A 281 16.97 10.19 -3.54
N ASN A 282 17.80 9.19 -3.25
CA ASN A 282 17.41 8.09 -2.37
C ASN A 282 17.15 8.66 -0.97
N LEU A 283 16.14 8.14 -0.31
CA LEU A 283 15.95 8.32 1.12
C LEU A 283 17.04 7.56 1.88
N ASP A 284 17.05 7.67 3.22
CA ASP A 284 17.98 6.88 4.05
C ASP A 284 17.82 5.38 3.77
N THR A 285 18.91 4.63 3.93
CA THR A 285 18.91 3.17 3.76
C THR A 285 17.96 2.43 4.71
N LYS A 286 17.42 3.11 5.71
CA LYS A 286 16.37 2.61 6.59
C LYS A 286 14.96 2.75 6.00
N MET A 287 14.82 3.26 4.79
CA MET A 287 13.52 3.45 4.13
C MET A 287 13.55 2.83 2.74
N SER A 288 12.83 1.71 2.56
CA SER A 288 12.59 1.10 1.25
C SER A 288 11.48 1.79 0.47
N HIS A 289 10.55 2.43 1.20
CA HIS A 289 9.44 3.20 0.66
C HIS A 289 9.26 4.51 1.42
N GLY A 290 8.80 5.56 0.73
CA GLY A 290 8.22 6.75 1.33
C GLY A 290 6.72 6.80 1.01
N TYR A 291 5.85 6.57 1.99
CA TYR A 291 4.40 6.51 1.76
C TYR A 291 3.70 7.86 1.86
N ARG A 292 4.08 8.69 2.83
CA ARG A 292 3.47 10.01 3.01
C ARG A 292 4.55 11.06 3.19
N VAL A 293 4.28 12.27 2.71
CA VAL A 293 5.13 13.44 2.95
C VAL A 293 4.26 14.64 3.32
N TYR A 294 4.65 15.34 4.38
CA TYR A 294 4.03 16.60 4.80
C TYR A 294 5.09 17.66 5.02
N ARG A 295 4.71 18.90 4.73
CA ARG A 295 5.56 20.05 5.00
C ARG A 295 5.23 20.66 6.34
N VAL A 296 6.26 20.81 7.20
CA VAL A 296 6.18 21.52 8.47
C VAL A 296 7.22 22.64 8.45
N ASN A 297 6.77 23.88 8.26
CA ASN A 297 7.63 25.04 8.06
C ASN A 297 8.63 24.82 6.90
N ASP A 298 9.94 24.84 7.20
CA ASP A 298 11.02 24.64 6.23
C ASP A 298 11.54 23.19 6.22
N ASN A 299 10.76 22.25 6.72
CA ASN A 299 11.11 20.84 6.76
C ASN A 299 10.02 19.99 6.10
N LEU A 300 10.42 18.79 5.70
CA LEU A 300 9.55 17.71 5.28
C LEU A 300 9.59 16.60 6.33
N ILE A 301 8.45 16.04 6.60
CA ILE A 301 8.27 14.82 7.41
C ILE A 301 7.81 13.73 6.45
N ILE A 302 8.52 12.62 6.42
CA ILE A 302 8.31 11.51 5.48
C ILE A 302 8.13 10.23 6.28
N SER A 303 7.01 9.56 6.12
CA SER A 303 6.78 8.21 6.67
C SER A 303 6.96 7.14 5.61
N GLY A 304 7.24 5.92 6.03
CA GLY A 304 7.40 4.80 5.14
C GLY A 304 7.76 3.51 5.87
N LEU A 305 8.28 2.54 5.13
CA LEU A 305 8.69 1.25 5.61
C LEU A 305 10.21 1.10 5.62
N THR A 306 10.71 0.32 6.57
CA THR A 306 12.07 -0.19 6.53
C THR A 306 12.23 -1.29 5.48
N PRO A 307 13.46 -1.60 5.01
CA PRO A 307 13.70 -2.74 4.15
C PRO A 307 13.12 -4.04 4.75
N GLY A 308 12.52 -4.87 3.89
CA GLY A 308 11.82 -6.09 4.33
C GLY A 308 10.44 -5.84 4.92
N ALA A 309 9.95 -4.58 4.92
CA ALA A 309 8.68 -4.19 5.54
C ALA A 309 8.58 -4.61 7.02
N GLU A 310 9.69 -4.48 7.77
CA GLU A 310 9.77 -4.94 9.16
C GLU A 310 9.18 -3.93 10.14
N ASP A 311 9.48 -2.63 9.92
CA ASP A 311 9.15 -1.55 10.86
C ASP A 311 8.64 -0.29 10.16
N TYR A 312 8.00 0.58 10.93
CA TYR A 312 7.72 1.97 10.55
C TYR A 312 9.01 2.78 10.43
N ALA A 313 9.16 3.54 9.37
CA ALA A 313 10.24 4.51 9.22
C ALA A 313 9.67 5.94 9.18
N LEU A 314 10.34 6.86 9.88
CA LEU A 314 10.01 8.28 9.87
C LEU A 314 11.28 9.10 9.69
N MET A 315 11.27 10.01 8.72
CA MET A 315 12.41 10.84 8.37
C MET A 315 12.03 12.31 8.35
N LYS A 316 12.88 13.16 8.86
CA LYS A 316 12.82 14.61 8.72
C LYS A 316 13.92 15.08 7.80
N THR A 317 13.56 15.92 6.83
CA THR A 317 14.50 16.55 5.91
C THR A 317 14.28 18.05 5.84
N ASN A 318 15.21 18.80 5.23
CA ASN A 318 14.92 20.14 4.73
C ASN A 318 14.10 20.05 3.41
N LEU A 319 13.68 21.20 2.85
CA LEU A 319 12.90 21.24 1.61
C LEU A 319 13.67 20.72 0.38
N SER A 320 15.00 20.66 0.45
CA SER A 320 15.84 20.08 -0.59
C SER A 320 16.04 18.57 -0.45
N GLY A 321 15.39 17.94 0.53
CA GLY A 321 15.50 16.50 0.80
C GLY A 321 16.80 16.10 1.52
N ASP A 322 17.56 17.04 2.12
CA ASP A 322 18.71 16.67 2.95
C ASP A 322 18.24 16.26 4.33
N GLN A 323 18.69 15.09 4.75
CA GLN A 323 18.29 14.46 6.00
C GLN A 323 18.69 15.28 7.23
N VAL A 324 17.73 15.47 8.13
CA VAL A 324 17.96 16.00 9.48
C VAL A 324 18.06 14.84 10.46
N TRP A 325 17.11 13.92 10.42
CA TRP A 325 17.14 12.67 11.20
C TRP A 325 16.26 11.60 10.53
N VAL A 326 16.50 10.34 10.88
CA VAL A 326 15.65 9.18 10.56
C VAL A 326 15.51 8.31 11.79
N LYS A 327 14.29 7.83 12.06
CA LYS A 327 13.95 6.95 13.18
C LYS A 327 13.05 5.82 12.71
N THR A 328 13.10 4.70 13.41
CA THR A 328 12.27 3.53 13.17
C THR A 328 11.46 3.20 14.42
N TYR A 329 10.29 2.63 14.23
CA TYR A 329 9.36 2.25 15.29
C TYR A 329 8.69 0.95 14.90
N GLY A 330 8.65 0.01 15.83
CA GLY A 330 8.06 -1.30 15.61
C GLY A 330 8.33 -2.21 16.79
N GLY A 331 8.18 -3.49 16.59
CA GLY A 331 8.33 -4.52 17.61
C GLY A 331 9.23 -5.67 17.18
N GLU A 332 8.84 -6.91 17.52
CA GLU A 332 9.64 -8.10 17.21
C GLU A 332 9.21 -8.80 15.91
N SER A 333 8.12 -8.35 15.30
CA SER A 333 7.55 -8.90 14.08
C SER A 333 7.24 -7.76 13.11
N ASN A 334 6.70 -8.05 11.95
CA ASN A 334 6.43 -7.06 10.92
C ASN A 334 5.42 -6.00 11.38
N ASP A 335 5.74 -4.77 11.06
CA ASP A 335 4.95 -3.57 11.34
C ASP A 335 4.88 -2.71 10.06
N HIS A 336 3.71 -2.57 9.47
CA HIS A 336 3.52 -1.89 8.19
C HIS A 336 2.92 -0.51 8.36
N CYS A 337 3.65 0.57 7.99
CA CYS A 337 3.22 1.97 8.09
C CYS A 337 2.75 2.50 6.74
N PHE A 338 1.47 2.76 6.59
CA PHE A 338 0.90 3.35 5.38
C PHE A 338 0.38 4.77 5.59
N ALA A 339 0.01 5.10 6.82
CA ALA A 339 -0.68 6.33 7.15
C ALA A 339 0.17 7.28 7.96
N MET A 340 0.09 8.56 7.63
CA MET A 340 0.63 9.66 8.43
C MET A 340 -0.23 10.90 8.24
N ASP A 341 -0.43 11.64 9.34
CA ASP A 341 -0.93 13.01 9.29
C ASP A 341 -0.28 13.85 10.39
N ILE A 342 -0.37 15.15 10.28
CA ILE A 342 0.26 16.09 11.21
C ILE A 342 -0.77 17.11 11.68
N SER A 343 -0.95 17.18 12.99
CA SER A 343 -1.87 18.14 13.62
C SER A 343 -1.31 19.57 13.64
N ASP A 344 -2.18 20.54 13.92
CA ASP A 344 -1.82 21.97 14.00
C ASP A 344 -0.73 22.26 15.04
N ASP A 345 -0.62 21.47 16.08
CA ASP A 345 0.44 21.56 17.10
C ASP A 345 1.76 20.89 16.68
N ASN A 346 1.87 20.43 15.43
CA ASN A 346 2.97 19.67 14.86
C ASN A 346 3.19 18.29 15.51
N SER A 347 2.20 17.70 16.15
CA SER A 347 2.24 16.30 16.52
C SER A 347 2.07 15.45 15.26
N ILE A 348 2.89 14.42 15.14
CA ILE A 348 2.88 13.46 14.02
C ILE A 348 2.11 12.23 14.46
N TYR A 349 1.12 11.83 13.69
CA TYR A 349 0.43 10.56 13.85
C TYR A 349 0.87 9.59 12.77
N LEU A 350 1.26 8.38 13.16
CA LEU A 350 1.53 7.26 12.27
C LEU A 350 0.55 6.15 12.56
N SER A 351 0.12 5.45 11.52
CA SER A 351 -0.67 4.25 11.66
C SER A 351 -0.43 3.27 10.52
N GLY A 352 -0.81 2.06 10.78
CA GLY A 352 -0.75 0.92 9.91
C GLY A 352 -1.16 -0.32 10.70
N HIS A 353 -0.61 -1.47 10.37
CA HIS A 353 -0.92 -2.71 11.06
C HIS A 353 0.34 -3.44 11.53
N THR A 354 0.19 -4.36 12.48
CA THR A 354 1.28 -5.00 13.20
C THR A 354 1.02 -6.47 13.45
N LEU A 355 2.08 -7.28 13.40
CA LEU A 355 2.14 -8.63 13.99
C LEU A 355 2.90 -8.65 15.33
N SER A 356 3.47 -7.53 15.76
CA SER A 356 4.30 -7.46 16.96
C SER A 356 3.47 -7.53 18.24
N GLY A 357 3.60 -8.66 18.96
CA GLY A 357 2.92 -8.87 20.24
C GLY A 357 1.41 -9.12 20.14
N VAL A 358 0.92 -9.44 18.93
CA VAL A 358 -0.46 -9.84 18.62
C VAL A 358 -0.45 -11.17 17.87
N GLN A 359 -1.61 -11.77 17.62
CA GLN A 359 -1.69 -13.09 17.00
C GLN A 359 -2.09 -13.05 15.53
N ASN A 360 -2.58 -11.91 15.08
CA ASN A 360 -2.89 -11.61 13.70
C ASN A 360 -2.68 -10.13 13.46
N TRP A 361 -2.82 -9.64 12.23
CA TRP A 361 -2.67 -8.24 11.93
C TRP A 361 -3.70 -7.38 12.67
N ASP A 362 -3.23 -6.56 13.59
CA ASP A 362 -4.04 -5.57 14.31
C ASP A 362 -3.61 -4.15 13.95
N SER A 363 -4.52 -3.19 14.06
CA SER A 363 -4.14 -1.78 13.90
C SER A 363 -3.06 -1.36 14.91
N TYR A 364 -2.09 -0.57 14.45
CA TYR A 364 -1.01 -0.02 15.26
C TYR A 364 -0.87 1.46 15.00
N THR A 365 -1.22 2.28 15.97
CA THR A 365 -1.24 3.73 15.87
C THR A 365 -0.34 4.35 16.92
N MET A 366 0.38 5.41 16.56
CA MET A 366 1.24 6.13 17.47
C MET A 366 1.21 7.64 17.26
N LYS A 367 1.47 8.38 18.32
CA LYS A 367 1.72 9.83 18.32
C LYS A 367 3.18 10.09 18.61
N ILE A 368 3.78 10.98 17.83
CA ILE A 368 5.20 11.29 17.84
C ILE A 368 5.34 12.81 17.85
N ASP A 369 6.29 13.37 18.59
CA ASP A 369 6.61 14.79 18.52
C ASP A 369 7.45 15.13 17.28
N ILE A 370 7.60 16.44 16.99
CA ILE A 370 8.34 16.91 15.81
C ILE A 370 9.83 16.56 15.81
N ASP A 371 10.37 16.14 16.96
CA ASP A 371 11.75 15.67 17.12
C ASP A 371 11.85 14.14 17.01
N GLY A 372 10.73 13.47 16.74
CA GLY A 372 10.63 12.03 16.54
C GLY A 372 10.63 11.23 17.84
N ASN A 373 10.18 11.79 18.97
CA ASN A 373 10.02 11.03 20.20
C ASN A 373 8.59 10.52 20.30
N LYS A 374 8.45 9.21 20.51
CA LYS A 374 7.15 8.57 20.69
C LYS A 374 6.49 9.04 21.98
N LEU A 375 5.29 9.59 21.87
CA LEU A 375 4.49 10.08 23.00
C LEU A 375 3.57 8.99 23.53
N TRP A 376 2.90 8.28 22.62
CA TRP A 376 2.11 7.10 22.93
C TRP A 376 2.02 6.17 21.71
N GLU A 377 1.64 4.92 21.96
CA GLU A 377 1.29 3.92 20.94
C GLU A 377 0.12 3.07 21.41
N LYS A 378 -0.69 2.60 20.48
CA LYS A 378 -1.86 1.74 20.73
C LYS A 378 -1.99 0.69 19.63
N LYS A 379 -2.39 -0.51 20.04
CA LYS A 379 -2.78 -1.61 19.16
C LYS A 379 -4.24 -1.94 19.41
N ARG A 380 -4.97 -2.23 18.36
CA ARG A 380 -6.39 -2.55 18.48
C ARG A 380 -6.83 -3.49 17.36
N GLY A 381 -7.23 -4.71 17.72
CA GLY A 381 -7.89 -5.65 16.84
C GLY A 381 -9.41 -5.52 16.92
N ASN A 382 -10.10 -5.77 15.82
CA ASN A 382 -11.56 -5.80 15.77
C ASN A 382 -12.08 -7.10 16.36
N PRO A 383 -12.99 -7.05 17.36
CA PRO A 383 -13.48 -8.26 18.05
C PRO A 383 -14.63 -8.96 17.31
N ARG A 384 -14.78 -8.77 15.99
CA ARG A 384 -15.81 -9.45 15.18
C ARG A 384 -15.44 -10.90 14.87
N GLY A 385 -16.37 -11.62 14.25
CA GLY A 385 -16.17 -12.96 13.73
C GLY A 385 -16.30 -14.08 14.76
N PHE A 386 -15.94 -15.27 14.36
CA PHE A 386 -15.95 -16.47 15.19
C PHE A 386 -14.83 -16.45 16.25
N ASN A 387 -13.64 -16.06 15.79
CA ASN A 387 -12.47 -15.90 16.64
C ASN A 387 -11.69 -14.68 16.17
N PRO A 388 -11.59 -13.61 16.97
CA PRO A 388 -10.85 -12.38 16.60
C PRO A 388 -9.40 -12.64 16.21
N LEU A 389 -8.83 -13.78 16.57
CA LEU A 389 -7.47 -14.16 16.16
C LEU A 389 -7.31 -14.38 14.65
N TYR A 390 -8.39 -14.52 13.92
CA TYR A 390 -8.40 -14.72 12.47
C TYR A 390 -8.83 -13.47 11.71
N ILE A 391 -9.15 -12.41 12.41
CA ILE A 391 -9.54 -11.14 11.80
C ILE A 391 -8.29 -10.32 11.53
N HIS A 392 -8.09 -9.93 10.29
CA HIS A 392 -7.12 -8.96 9.85
C HIS A 392 -7.71 -7.56 9.95
N ASP A 393 -6.94 -6.62 10.48
CA ASP A 393 -7.26 -5.20 10.53
C ASP A 393 -6.17 -4.43 9.80
N GLU A 394 -6.41 -4.14 8.53
CA GLU A 394 -5.45 -3.49 7.64
C GLU A 394 -5.70 -1.98 7.60
N VAL A 395 -4.90 -1.22 8.33
CA VAL A 395 -4.99 0.24 8.33
C VAL A 395 -4.25 0.82 7.15
N TRP A 396 -4.95 1.63 6.35
CA TRP A 396 -4.41 2.26 5.16
C TRP A 396 -4.25 3.78 5.27
N ASP A 397 -5.11 4.46 6.07
CA ASP A 397 -5.00 5.91 6.20
C ASP A 397 -5.45 6.40 7.59
N LEU A 398 -5.08 7.64 7.91
CA LEU A 398 -5.49 8.34 9.12
C LEU A 398 -5.59 9.85 8.89
N LYS A 399 -6.35 10.53 9.79
CA LYS A 399 -6.35 11.99 9.89
C LYS A 399 -6.20 12.44 11.33
N ALA A 400 -5.35 13.42 11.55
CA ALA A 400 -5.31 14.18 12.78
C ALA A 400 -6.61 14.97 12.92
N THR A 401 -7.20 14.99 14.13
CA THR A 401 -8.49 15.64 14.37
C THR A 401 -8.31 16.92 15.19
N PRO A 402 -9.22 17.92 15.04
CA PRO A 402 -9.08 19.22 15.69
C PRO A 402 -9.03 19.18 17.24
N ASP A 403 -9.52 18.10 17.84
CA ASP A 403 -9.46 17.87 19.29
C ASP A 403 -8.06 17.40 19.78
N GLY A 404 -7.07 17.35 18.87
CA GLY A 404 -5.70 16.90 19.16
C GLY A 404 -5.53 15.39 19.18
N GLY A 405 -6.54 14.63 18.76
CA GLY A 405 -6.48 13.18 18.56
C GLY A 405 -6.29 12.81 17.08
N CYS A 406 -6.66 11.58 16.71
CA CYS A 406 -6.69 11.13 15.31
C CYS A 406 -7.83 10.13 15.09
N ILE A 407 -8.20 9.96 13.83
CA ILE A 407 -9.08 8.90 13.36
C ILE A 407 -8.32 8.06 12.33
N ILE A 408 -8.43 6.74 12.42
CA ILE A 408 -7.86 5.81 11.45
C ILE A 408 -8.96 5.10 10.69
N VAL A 409 -8.64 4.66 9.47
CA VAL A 409 -9.48 3.79 8.65
C VAL A 409 -8.76 2.50 8.33
N ALA A 410 -9.50 1.40 8.42
CA ALA A 410 -9.02 0.06 8.11
C ALA A 410 -10.07 -0.72 7.32
N GLY A 411 -9.60 -1.70 6.55
CA GLY A 411 -10.35 -2.89 6.21
C GLY A 411 -10.27 -3.88 7.36
N THR A 412 -11.37 -4.57 7.67
CA THR A 412 -11.39 -5.66 8.66
C THR A 412 -12.08 -6.88 8.09
N GLY A 413 -11.40 -8.01 8.05
CA GLY A 413 -11.90 -9.24 7.43
C GLY A 413 -11.11 -10.47 7.85
N ASP A 414 -11.59 -11.66 7.42
CA ASP A 414 -10.97 -12.94 7.67
C ASP A 414 -10.40 -13.51 6.37
N GLU A 415 -9.10 -13.39 6.19
CA GLU A 415 -8.42 -13.92 5.01
C GLU A 415 -8.36 -15.46 4.97
N TYR A 416 -8.62 -16.11 6.09
CA TYR A 416 -8.48 -17.57 6.22
C TYR A 416 -9.77 -18.33 5.94
N GLU A 417 -10.83 -17.68 5.46
CA GLU A 417 -12.11 -18.29 5.09
C GLU A 417 -12.77 -19.09 6.25
N TYR A 418 -12.67 -18.62 7.48
CA TYR A 418 -13.33 -19.24 8.65
C TYR A 418 -14.82 -18.90 8.77
N SER A 419 -15.40 -18.21 7.79
CA SER A 419 -16.80 -17.83 7.73
C SER A 419 -17.79 -19.01 7.85
N GLU A 420 -17.38 -20.21 7.42
CA GLU A 420 -18.20 -21.41 7.52
C GLU A 420 -18.52 -21.80 8.97
N THR A 421 -17.72 -21.32 9.93
CA THR A 421 -17.92 -21.55 11.35
C THR A 421 -18.85 -20.53 12.01
N CYS A 422 -19.22 -19.46 11.28
CA CYS A 422 -20.11 -18.42 11.73
C CYS A 422 -21.57 -18.69 11.38
N GLU A 423 -22.47 -18.67 12.39
CA GLU A 423 -23.91 -18.70 12.17
C GLU A 423 -24.46 -17.25 12.14
N GLY A 424 -25.04 -16.85 11.01
CA GLY A 424 -25.70 -15.55 10.88
C GLY A 424 -25.47 -14.88 9.53
N SER A 425 -25.82 -13.61 9.43
CA SER A 425 -25.69 -12.80 8.22
C SER A 425 -24.30 -12.14 8.08
N ASP A 426 -23.57 -12.04 9.17
CA ASP A 426 -22.21 -11.50 9.17
C ASP A 426 -21.21 -12.65 9.05
N LYS A 427 -20.61 -12.77 7.89
CA LYS A 427 -19.56 -13.74 7.61
C LYS A 427 -18.22 -13.07 7.86
N SER A 428 -17.34 -13.76 8.58
CA SER A 428 -16.03 -13.19 8.91
C SER A 428 -15.12 -12.97 7.70
N ASP A 429 -15.35 -13.72 6.60
CA ASP A 429 -14.65 -13.57 5.32
C ASP A 429 -15.08 -12.34 4.51
N GLN A 430 -16.13 -11.63 4.91
CA GLN A 430 -16.53 -10.36 4.29
C GLN A 430 -15.75 -9.22 4.93
N TRP A 431 -15.10 -8.43 4.09
CA TRP A 431 -14.39 -7.23 4.53
C TRP A 431 -15.36 -6.10 4.84
N HIS A 432 -15.08 -5.38 5.92
CA HIS A 432 -15.86 -4.23 6.38
C HIS A 432 -14.95 -3.04 6.63
N VAL A 433 -15.50 -1.84 6.55
CA VAL A 433 -14.82 -0.62 6.98
C VAL A 433 -14.75 -0.59 8.49
N TYR A 434 -13.57 -0.35 9.05
CA TYR A 434 -13.36 -0.19 10.48
C TYR A 434 -12.72 1.16 10.77
N LEU A 435 -13.39 1.97 11.57
CA LEU A 435 -12.91 3.27 12.04
C LEU A 435 -12.62 3.22 13.52
N ILE A 436 -11.49 3.82 13.92
CA ILE A 436 -11.12 4.01 15.33
C ILE A 436 -10.75 5.47 15.56
N LYS A 437 -11.42 6.12 16.50
CA LYS A 437 -11.12 7.50 16.94
C LYS A 437 -10.36 7.47 18.25
N PHE A 438 -9.17 8.06 18.24
CA PHE A 438 -8.33 8.24 19.43
C PHE A 438 -8.39 9.70 19.93
N SER A 439 -8.32 9.87 21.24
CA SER A 439 -8.10 11.16 21.88
C SER A 439 -6.65 11.63 21.73
N ALA A 440 -6.36 12.85 22.14
CA ALA A 440 -5.00 13.40 22.19
C ALA A 440 -4.02 12.55 23.01
N ASP A 441 -4.51 11.85 24.03
CA ASP A 441 -3.73 10.99 24.93
C ASP A 441 -3.71 9.52 24.49
N GLY A 442 -4.29 9.21 23.31
CA GLY A 442 -4.31 7.87 22.74
C GLY A 442 -5.38 6.94 23.31
N GLU A 443 -6.36 7.45 24.04
CA GLU A 443 -7.50 6.64 24.50
C GLU A 443 -8.52 6.51 23.36
N ILE A 444 -9.08 5.31 23.17
CA ILE A 444 -10.12 5.07 22.17
C ILE A 444 -11.40 5.78 22.66
N GLN A 445 -11.84 6.78 21.92
CA GLN A 445 -13.09 7.49 22.19
C GLN A 445 -14.28 6.68 21.68
N TRP A 446 -14.12 6.11 20.50
CA TRP A 446 -15.04 5.16 19.89
C TRP A 446 -14.33 4.35 18.80
N ASP A 447 -14.91 3.20 18.49
CA ASP A 447 -14.58 2.39 17.33
C ASP A 447 -15.87 1.83 16.72
N LYS A 448 -15.92 1.68 15.39
CA LYS A 448 -17.12 1.20 14.71
C LYS A 448 -16.82 0.52 13.39
N THR A 449 -17.52 -0.59 13.17
CA THR A 449 -17.54 -1.33 11.93
C THR A 449 -18.73 -0.90 11.08
N TYR A 450 -18.50 -0.63 9.80
CA TYR A 450 -19.52 -0.27 8.83
C TYR A 450 -19.56 -1.33 7.74
N TYR A 451 -20.73 -1.89 7.52
CA TYR A 451 -20.96 -2.93 6.51
C TYR A 451 -22.32 -2.71 5.83
N PRO A 452 -22.36 -1.92 4.75
CA PRO A 452 -23.56 -1.80 3.94
C PRO A 452 -23.97 -3.18 3.43
N GLU A 453 -25.29 -3.43 3.33
CA GLU A 453 -25.79 -4.72 2.87
C GLU A 453 -25.20 -5.09 1.49
N GLY A 454 -24.65 -6.28 1.38
CA GLY A 454 -24.43 -6.94 0.09
C GLY A 454 -23.04 -6.96 -0.49
N GLY A 455 -21.97 -6.94 0.30
CA GLY A 455 -20.63 -7.16 -0.27
C GLY A 455 -19.48 -6.90 0.66
N ASP A 456 -18.28 -7.09 0.11
CA ASP A 456 -17.03 -6.70 0.73
C ASP A 456 -16.85 -5.17 0.62
N TRP A 457 -16.46 -4.54 1.73
CA TRP A 457 -16.27 -3.10 1.83
C TRP A 457 -15.03 -2.81 2.67
N ALA A 458 -13.86 -2.79 2.07
CA ALA A 458 -12.64 -2.41 2.76
C ALA A 458 -12.50 -0.89 2.83
N GLY A 459 -12.03 -0.37 3.95
CA GLY A 459 -11.74 1.06 4.11
C GLY A 459 -10.30 1.35 3.73
N GLU A 460 -10.10 2.24 2.72
CA GLU A 460 -8.80 2.49 2.12
C GLU A 460 -8.22 3.87 2.49
N ALA A 461 -9.01 4.91 2.49
CA ALA A 461 -8.56 6.26 2.80
C ALA A 461 -9.65 7.05 3.52
N ILE A 462 -9.24 8.08 4.25
CA ILE A 462 -10.16 8.94 4.99
C ILE A 462 -9.73 10.39 4.89
N ASP A 463 -10.72 11.31 4.81
CA ASP A 463 -10.47 12.73 5.02
C ASP A 463 -11.59 13.37 5.86
N LEU A 464 -11.24 14.43 6.60
CA LEU A 464 -12.21 15.15 7.41
C LEU A 464 -13.06 16.06 6.53
N THR A 465 -14.34 16.21 6.90
CA THR A 465 -15.27 17.07 6.19
C THR A 465 -15.57 18.34 6.98
N SER A 466 -15.92 19.42 6.28
CA SER A 466 -16.14 20.75 6.91
C SER A 466 -17.30 20.79 7.92
N ASP A 467 -18.17 19.80 7.90
CA ASP A 467 -19.27 19.64 8.88
C ASP A 467 -18.85 18.93 10.17
N GLY A 468 -17.58 18.52 10.28
CA GLY A 468 -17.04 17.79 11.43
C GLY A 468 -17.21 16.27 11.36
N GLY A 469 -17.60 15.73 10.21
CA GLY A 469 -17.59 14.30 9.92
C GLY A 469 -16.37 13.88 9.10
N ALA A 470 -16.49 12.77 8.36
CA ALA A 470 -15.45 12.28 7.48
C ALA A 470 -16.02 11.72 6.18
N ILE A 471 -15.20 11.70 5.16
CA ILE A 471 -15.40 10.93 3.92
C ILE A 471 -14.38 9.79 3.89
N VAL A 472 -14.84 8.59 3.61
CA VAL A 472 -14.01 7.38 3.51
C VAL A 472 -14.06 6.87 2.07
N ALA A 473 -12.90 6.62 1.50
CA ALA A 473 -12.77 5.82 0.29
C ALA A 473 -12.91 4.35 0.66
N VAL A 474 -13.72 3.65 -0.11
CA VAL A 474 -14.07 2.26 0.16
C VAL A 474 -13.86 1.44 -1.09
N ASP A 475 -13.16 0.34 -0.96
CA ASP A 475 -13.02 -0.65 -2.02
C ASP A 475 -14.14 -1.69 -1.91
N ASN A 476 -14.95 -1.79 -2.96
CA ASN A 476 -15.97 -2.81 -3.14
C ASN A 476 -16.15 -3.18 -4.62
N SER A 477 -15.06 -3.29 -5.34
CA SER A 477 -14.99 -3.46 -6.81
C SER A 477 -15.41 -2.20 -7.60
N VAL A 478 -15.72 -1.09 -6.92
CA VAL A 478 -15.98 0.24 -7.51
C VAL A 478 -15.43 1.30 -6.57
N PHE A 479 -15.21 2.52 -7.05
CA PHE A 479 -14.88 3.64 -6.14
C PHE A 479 -16.06 3.92 -5.23
N GLY A 480 -15.97 3.43 -3.99
CA GLY A 480 -16.95 3.69 -2.95
C GLY A 480 -16.64 4.97 -2.19
N TYR A 481 -17.68 5.71 -1.84
CA TYR A 481 -17.64 6.88 -0.97
C TYR A 481 -18.60 6.64 0.19
N LEU A 482 -18.08 6.59 1.40
CA LEU A 482 -18.86 6.46 2.63
C LEU A 482 -18.75 7.76 3.43
N LYS A 483 -19.84 8.52 3.55
CA LYS A 483 -19.89 9.75 4.35
C LYS A 483 -20.28 9.43 5.77
N ILE A 484 -19.41 9.75 6.71
CA ILE A 484 -19.60 9.60 8.15
C ILE A 484 -20.17 10.91 8.71
N ALA A 485 -21.19 10.79 9.56
CA ALA A 485 -21.81 11.91 10.27
C ALA A 485 -20.80 12.61 11.21
N PRO A 486 -21.01 13.86 11.57
CA PRO A 486 -20.17 14.59 12.53
C PRO A 486 -19.95 13.86 13.86
N PHE A 487 -18.73 13.96 14.43
CA PHE A 487 -18.32 13.26 15.65
C PHE A 487 -17.44 14.10 16.57
#